data_a6e750713108a2b32d643eed859dcd98
#
_entry.id   a6e750713108a2b32d643eed859dcd98
#
_cell.length_a   1.000
_cell.length_b   1.000
_cell.length_c   1.000
_cell.angle_alpha   90.00
_cell.angle_beta   90.00
_cell.angle_gamma   90.00
#
_symmetry.space_group_name_H-M   'P 1'
#
loop_
_entity.id
_entity.type
_entity.pdbx_description
1 polymer ?
#
loop_
_entity_poly.entity_id
_entity_poly.type
_entity_poly.pdbx_seq_one_letter_code
_entity_poly.pdbx_strand_id
1 'polypeptide(L)'
;MKLPTRLVAGLGIMMIISASPLLHADDRDQHDQGRGGDNHQDDNRGHDDHHDNRGPGGRPPQNFDHERQTFRDHHEYFSRGRDLPPNYHLERGRPLPRGYGDEMDPRALQQLPRYDGYEWRRVGPDVVLVAITTGVIYTILSGVLN
;
A
#
# COMPACT_ATOMS: atom_id res chain seq x y z
N MET A 1 -28.97 -22.60 40.47
CA MET A 1 -28.00 -23.52 39.85
C MET A 1 -26.72 -22.74 39.57
N LYS A 2 -25.58 -23.33 39.96
CA LYS A 2 -24.30 -22.65 40.25
C LYS A 2 -23.45 -22.45 39.01
N LEU A 3 -22.89 -21.22 38.83
CA LEU A 3 -21.76 -20.94 37.91
C LEU A 3 -20.47 -21.55 38.48
N PRO A 4 -19.52 -21.92 37.61
CA PRO A 4 -18.13 -21.94 38.03
C PRO A 4 -17.30 -20.89 37.27
N THR A 5 -16.80 -19.97 38.05
CA THR A 5 -15.66 -19.10 37.80
C THR A 5 -14.41 -19.94 37.53
N ARG A 6 -13.71 -19.73 36.41
CA ARG A 6 -12.34 -20.18 36.23
C ARG A 6 -11.44 -18.98 35.93
N LEU A 7 -10.75 -18.58 36.97
CA LEU A 7 -9.55 -17.77 36.97
C LEU A 7 -8.42 -18.57 36.30
N VAL A 8 -7.76 -18.02 35.29
CA VAL A 8 -6.45 -18.47 34.85
C VAL A 8 -5.51 -17.30 34.85
N ALA A 9 -4.65 -17.27 35.84
CA ALA A 9 -3.46 -16.44 35.90
C ALA A 9 -2.37 -17.09 35.04
N GLY A 10 -1.70 -16.33 34.20
CA GLY A 10 -0.58 -16.82 33.38
C GLY A 10 0.37 -15.68 33.07
N LEU A 11 1.30 -15.53 33.89
CA LEU A 11 2.77 -15.52 33.78
C LEU A 11 3.37 -14.63 32.70
N GLY A 12 4.06 -13.58 33.18
CA GLY A 12 4.90 -12.68 32.40
C GLY A 12 6.12 -13.36 31.77
N ILE A 13 6.48 -12.91 30.60
CA ILE A 13 7.76 -13.22 29.99
C ILE A 13 8.56 -11.93 29.91
N MET A 14 9.63 -11.89 30.69
CA MET A 14 10.69 -10.89 30.64
C MET A 14 11.42 -10.97 29.30
N MET A 15 11.46 -9.87 28.55
CA MET A 15 12.39 -9.72 27.40
C MET A 15 13.69 -9.10 27.87
N ILE A 16 14.76 -9.85 27.68
CA ILE A 16 16.14 -9.42 27.89
C ILE A 16 16.59 -8.70 26.62
N ILE A 17 16.90 -7.42 26.77
CA ILE A 17 17.50 -6.61 25.71
C ILE A 17 19.02 -6.78 25.81
N SER A 18 19.62 -7.46 24.85
CA SER A 18 21.07 -7.54 24.69
C SER A 18 21.55 -6.40 23.78
N ALA A 19 22.18 -5.41 24.36
CA ALA A 19 22.89 -4.36 23.65
C ALA A 19 24.32 -4.81 23.37
N SER A 20 24.73 -4.88 22.11
CA SER A 20 26.12 -5.08 21.70
C SER A 20 26.69 -3.75 21.20
N PRO A 21 27.81 -3.25 21.71
CA PRO A 21 28.50 -2.12 21.12
C PRO A 21 29.45 -2.59 20.01
N LEU A 22 29.30 -2.05 18.82
CA LEU A 22 30.28 -2.15 17.74
C LEU A 22 31.32 -1.05 17.87
N LEU A 23 32.53 -1.47 18.17
CA LEU A 23 33.76 -0.67 18.02
C LEU A 23 34.04 -0.49 16.53
N HIS A 24 34.11 0.74 16.09
CA HIS A 24 34.72 1.11 14.80
C HIS A 24 36.14 1.60 15.04
N ALA A 25 37.08 0.87 14.47
CA ALA A 25 38.45 1.30 14.37
C ALA A 25 38.64 2.22 13.16
N ASP A 26 39.26 3.35 13.42
CA ASP A 26 39.84 4.30 12.47
C ASP A 26 40.87 3.61 11.57
N ASP A 27 40.82 3.90 10.27
CA ASP A 27 41.98 3.90 9.41
C ASP A 27 41.96 5.12 8.51
N ARG A 28 42.92 6.01 8.83
CA ARG A 28 43.31 7.15 8.01
C ARG A 28 44.26 6.65 6.93
N ASP A 29 43.93 6.91 5.68
CA ASP A 29 44.95 7.06 4.64
C ASP A 29 44.72 8.34 3.85
N GLN A 30 45.72 9.24 4.00
CA GLN A 30 45.94 10.45 3.22
C GLN A 30 46.57 10.07 1.89
N HIS A 31 46.06 10.56 0.78
CA HIS A 31 46.79 10.95 -0.44
C HIS A 31 45.99 12.00 -1.17
N ASP A 32 46.41 13.13 -1.16
CA ASP A 32 47.31 14.08 -1.82
C ASP A 32 46.97 14.36 -3.30
N GLN A 33 46.69 15.65 -3.53
CA GLN A 33 46.86 16.54 -4.66
C GLN A 33 46.63 16.07 -6.10
N GLY A 34 45.61 16.71 -6.73
CA GLY A 34 45.44 16.74 -8.18
C GLY A 34 44.55 17.90 -8.61
N ARG A 35 45.17 19.00 -8.94
CA ARG A 35 44.72 20.29 -9.47
C ARG A 35 44.07 20.13 -10.85
N GLY A 36 42.92 20.76 -11.08
CA GLY A 36 42.34 20.91 -12.44
C GLY A 36 40.95 21.46 -12.36
N GLY A 37 40.77 22.75 -12.66
CA GLY A 37 39.48 23.39 -12.74
C GLY A 37 38.76 23.01 -14.04
N ASP A 38 37.45 23.02 -13.97
CA ASP A 38 36.61 23.56 -15.03
C ASP A 38 35.20 23.71 -14.49
N ASN A 39 34.72 24.95 -14.50
CA ASN A 39 33.35 25.32 -14.23
C ASN A 39 32.42 24.74 -15.29
N HIS A 40 31.63 23.74 -14.94
CA HIS A 40 30.35 23.49 -15.60
C HIS A 40 29.24 23.64 -14.57
N GLN A 41 28.58 24.80 -14.65
CA GLN A 41 27.24 24.97 -14.14
C GLN A 41 26.33 24.08 -14.98
N ASP A 42 26.11 22.84 -14.53
CA ASP A 42 24.99 22.04 -14.98
C ASP A 42 23.87 22.25 -13.97
N ASP A 43 22.86 22.97 -14.43
CA ASP A 43 21.54 23.00 -13.84
C ASP A 43 21.00 21.58 -13.78
N ASN A 44 21.39 20.86 -12.74
CA ASN A 44 20.86 19.56 -12.42
C ASN A 44 19.46 19.78 -11.82
N ARG A 45 18.47 20.02 -12.71
CA ARG A 45 17.09 19.76 -12.39
C ARG A 45 17.01 18.29 -12.05
N GLY A 46 17.04 17.99 -10.74
CA GLY A 46 16.74 16.69 -10.23
C GLY A 46 15.39 16.24 -10.76
N HIS A 47 15.42 15.45 -11.82
CA HIS A 47 14.36 14.51 -12.07
C HIS A 47 14.51 13.48 -10.96
N ASP A 48 13.71 13.64 -9.92
CA ASP A 48 13.38 12.55 -9.02
C ASP A 48 12.57 11.54 -9.86
N ASP A 49 13.27 10.81 -10.71
CA ASP A 49 12.78 9.56 -11.27
C ASP A 49 12.64 8.59 -10.08
N HIS A 50 11.56 8.77 -9.33
CA HIS A 50 11.02 7.69 -8.55
C HIS A 50 10.68 6.58 -9.54
N HIS A 51 11.66 5.78 -9.93
CA HIS A 51 11.44 4.46 -10.47
C HIS A 51 10.67 3.69 -9.40
N ASP A 52 9.36 3.88 -9.44
CA ASP A 52 8.42 2.97 -8.81
C ASP A 52 8.77 1.56 -9.27
N ASN A 53 9.50 0.88 -8.43
CA ASN A 53 9.90 -0.51 -8.63
C ASN A 53 8.65 -1.38 -8.47
N ARG A 54 7.68 -1.17 -9.38
CA ARG A 54 6.41 -1.88 -9.47
C ARG A 54 6.62 -3.21 -10.18
N GLY A 55 7.38 -4.09 -9.53
CA GLY A 55 7.28 -5.49 -9.86
C GLY A 55 5.86 -5.99 -9.53
N PRO A 56 5.35 -7.03 -10.21
CA PRO A 56 4.09 -7.65 -9.85
C PRO A 56 4.19 -8.14 -8.40
N GLY A 57 3.36 -7.56 -7.50
CA GLY A 57 3.31 -7.93 -6.08
C GLY A 57 3.93 -6.93 -5.10
N GLY A 58 4.20 -5.68 -5.49
CA GLY A 58 4.71 -4.65 -4.58
C GLY A 58 3.70 -4.16 -3.53
N ARG A 59 4.20 -3.37 -2.56
CA ARG A 59 3.36 -2.67 -1.59
C ARG A 59 2.51 -1.61 -2.29
N PRO A 60 1.23 -1.41 -1.91
CA PRO A 60 0.40 -0.35 -2.49
C PRO A 60 1.04 1.03 -2.27
N PRO A 61 1.01 1.92 -3.29
CA PRO A 61 1.50 3.28 -3.18
C PRO A 61 0.61 4.13 -2.28
N GLN A 62 1.06 5.32 -1.94
CA GLN A 62 0.22 6.31 -1.25
C GLN A 62 -0.62 7.13 -2.23
N ASN A 63 -0.15 7.29 -3.46
CA ASN A 63 -0.83 7.99 -4.54
C ASN A 63 -1.31 7.00 -5.60
N PHE A 64 -2.57 7.14 -6.01
CA PHE A 64 -3.26 6.29 -6.99
C PHE A 64 -3.72 7.07 -8.23
N ASP A 65 -3.04 8.13 -8.60
CA ASP A 65 -3.40 8.94 -9.78
C ASP A 65 -3.23 8.16 -11.08
N HIS A 66 -2.23 7.30 -11.15
CA HIS A 66 -2.00 6.42 -12.29
C HIS A 66 -3.16 5.43 -12.46
N GLU A 67 -3.60 4.79 -11.38
CA GLU A 67 -4.74 3.87 -11.40
C GLU A 67 -6.02 4.60 -11.79
N ARG A 68 -6.25 5.82 -11.27
CA ARG A 68 -7.38 6.66 -11.69
C ARG A 68 -7.37 6.96 -13.18
N GLN A 69 -6.18 7.22 -13.74
CA GLN A 69 -6.03 7.41 -15.18
C GLN A 69 -6.35 6.13 -15.95
N THR A 70 -5.88 4.98 -15.49
CA THR A 70 -6.19 3.68 -16.09
C THR A 70 -7.70 3.43 -16.18
N PHE A 71 -8.47 3.76 -15.13
CA PHE A 71 -9.93 3.64 -15.17
C PHE A 71 -10.58 4.56 -16.21
N ARG A 72 -10.06 5.76 -16.41
CA ARG A 72 -10.55 6.69 -17.43
C ARG A 72 -10.23 6.22 -18.84
N ASP A 73 -9.01 5.74 -19.06
CA ASP A 73 -8.51 5.38 -20.40
C ASP A 73 -9.08 4.04 -20.88
N HIS A 74 -9.48 3.18 -19.97
CA HIS A 74 -9.93 1.80 -20.22
C HIS A 74 -11.31 1.51 -19.62
N HIS A 75 -12.19 2.52 -19.58
CA HIS A 75 -13.51 2.43 -18.94
C HIS A 75 -14.35 1.26 -19.46
N GLU A 76 -14.13 0.81 -20.69
CA GLU A 76 -14.82 -0.31 -21.34
C GLU A 76 -14.61 -1.67 -20.64
N TYR A 77 -13.54 -1.80 -19.85
CA TYR A 77 -13.25 -3.04 -19.09
C TYR A 77 -13.84 -3.02 -17.68
N PHE A 78 -14.34 -1.86 -17.26
CA PHE A 78 -14.79 -1.67 -15.89
C PHE A 78 -16.30 -1.43 -15.82
N SER A 79 -16.99 -2.26 -15.07
CA SER A 79 -18.43 -2.10 -14.81
C SER A 79 -18.66 -1.71 -13.34
N ARG A 80 -19.75 -0.99 -13.08
CA ARG A 80 -20.15 -0.64 -11.71
C ARG A 80 -20.34 -1.90 -10.85
N GLY A 81 -20.03 -1.76 -9.56
CA GLY A 81 -20.36 -2.76 -8.55
C GLY A 81 -21.75 -2.55 -7.98
N ARG A 82 -22.12 -3.44 -7.05
CA ARG A 82 -23.37 -3.31 -6.27
C ARG A 82 -23.27 -2.11 -5.33
N ASP A 83 -24.33 -1.31 -5.27
CA ASP A 83 -24.40 -0.18 -4.37
C ASP A 83 -24.48 -0.62 -2.90
N LEU A 84 -23.88 0.17 -2.01
CA LEU A 84 -24.00 -0.02 -0.57
C LEU A 84 -25.39 0.37 -0.07
N PRO A 85 -25.79 -0.13 1.12
CA PRO A 85 -26.99 0.36 1.79
C PRO A 85 -26.94 1.87 2.01
N PRO A 86 -28.07 2.59 2.00
CA PRO A 86 -28.13 4.06 2.07
C PRO A 86 -27.42 4.68 3.28
N ASN A 87 -27.29 3.92 4.36
CA ASN A 87 -26.70 4.39 5.63
C ASN A 87 -25.22 3.99 5.81
N TYR A 88 -24.60 3.43 4.76
CA TYR A 88 -23.22 2.99 4.83
C TYR A 88 -22.33 3.83 3.94
N HIS A 89 -21.19 4.28 4.49
CA HIS A 89 -20.17 5.02 3.77
C HIS A 89 -18.84 4.26 3.80
N LEU A 90 -18.13 4.31 2.67
CA LEU A 90 -16.79 3.76 2.59
C LEU A 90 -15.81 4.64 3.37
N GLU A 91 -15.01 4.02 4.24
CA GLU A 91 -13.99 4.70 5.00
C GLU A 91 -12.67 3.92 4.95
N ARG A 92 -11.57 4.63 4.69
CA ARG A 92 -10.22 4.04 4.77
C ARG A 92 -9.95 3.55 6.20
N GLY A 93 -9.29 2.39 6.30
CA GLY A 93 -8.96 1.80 7.61
C GLY A 93 -10.12 1.04 8.25
N ARG A 94 -11.30 1.03 7.64
CA ARG A 94 -12.45 0.22 8.08
C ARG A 94 -12.67 -1.00 7.19
N PRO A 95 -13.17 -2.10 7.74
CA PRO A 95 -13.48 -3.27 6.93
C PRO A 95 -14.68 -3.00 6.01
N LEU A 96 -14.59 -3.51 4.79
CA LEU A 96 -15.74 -3.54 3.87
C LEU A 96 -16.84 -4.45 4.46
N PRO A 97 -18.11 -4.07 4.42
CA PRO A 97 -19.20 -4.91 4.93
C PRO A 97 -19.22 -6.26 4.23
N ARG A 98 -19.51 -7.32 4.98
CA ARG A 98 -19.61 -8.67 4.42
C ARG A 98 -20.70 -8.75 3.35
N GLY A 99 -20.35 -9.34 2.21
CA GLY A 99 -21.27 -9.49 1.07
C GLY A 99 -21.34 -8.27 0.15
N TYR A 100 -20.55 -7.21 0.44
CA TYR A 100 -20.37 -6.07 -0.44
C TYR A 100 -18.96 -6.05 -1.02
N GLY A 101 -18.83 -5.37 -2.16
CA GLY A 101 -17.60 -5.35 -2.92
C GLY A 101 -17.53 -6.54 -3.88
N ASP A 102 -18.01 -6.29 -5.10
CA ASP A 102 -17.97 -7.27 -6.18
C ASP A 102 -16.54 -7.45 -6.68
N GLU A 103 -16.20 -8.67 -7.07
CA GLU A 103 -14.89 -8.95 -7.67
C GLU A 103 -14.75 -8.24 -9.01
N MET A 104 -13.54 -7.86 -9.35
CA MET A 104 -13.21 -7.35 -10.67
C MET A 104 -13.18 -8.47 -11.70
N ASP A 105 -13.63 -8.17 -12.92
CA ASP A 105 -13.47 -9.09 -14.03
C ASP A 105 -11.98 -9.38 -14.31
N PRO A 106 -11.63 -10.60 -14.72
CA PRO A 106 -10.24 -10.96 -15.03
C PRO A 106 -9.58 -10.05 -16.08
N ARG A 107 -10.35 -9.55 -17.05
CA ARG A 107 -9.86 -8.60 -18.07
C ARG A 107 -9.55 -7.24 -17.46
N ALA A 108 -10.40 -6.77 -16.56
CA ALA A 108 -10.20 -5.54 -15.81
C ALA A 108 -8.97 -5.63 -14.91
N LEU A 109 -8.76 -6.75 -14.23
CA LEU A 109 -7.59 -6.99 -13.38
C LEU A 109 -6.26 -6.99 -14.16
N GLN A 110 -6.26 -7.28 -15.46
CA GLN A 110 -5.06 -7.20 -16.29
C GLN A 110 -4.59 -5.76 -16.52
N GLN A 111 -5.49 -4.79 -16.38
CA GLN A 111 -5.20 -3.36 -16.53
C GLN A 111 -4.72 -2.71 -15.23
N LEU A 112 -4.84 -3.42 -14.11
CA LEU A 112 -4.53 -2.90 -12.79
C LEU A 112 -3.27 -3.53 -12.20
N PRO A 113 -2.48 -2.77 -11.43
CA PRO A 113 -1.35 -3.33 -10.71
C PRO A 113 -1.84 -4.29 -9.62
N ARG A 114 -1.05 -5.33 -9.39
CA ARG A 114 -1.28 -6.27 -8.29
C ARG A 114 -0.44 -5.84 -7.09
N TYR A 115 -1.06 -5.93 -5.91
CA TYR A 115 -0.39 -5.63 -4.65
C TYR A 115 -0.50 -6.84 -3.72
N ASP A 116 0.62 -7.27 -3.15
CA ASP A 116 0.66 -8.44 -2.28
C ASP A 116 -0.19 -8.25 -1.03
N GLY A 117 -1.11 -9.20 -0.80
CA GLY A 117 -2.04 -9.16 0.33
C GLY A 117 -3.24 -8.23 0.15
N TYR A 118 -3.43 -7.67 -1.05
CA TYR A 118 -4.55 -6.79 -1.36
C TYR A 118 -5.29 -7.23 -2.62
N GLU A 119 -6.56 -6.85 -2.72
CA GLU A 119 -7.40 -7.09 -3.89
C GLU A 119 -8.24 -5.86 -4.24
N TRP A 120 -8.49 -5.69 -5.55
CA TRP A 120 -9.38 -4.67 -6.06
C TRP A 120 -10.82 -5.15 -6.04
N ARG A 121 -11.73 -4.32 -5.50
CA ARG A 121 -13.17 -4.59 -5.46
C ARG A 121 -13.98 -3.40 -5.94
N ARG A 122 -15.15 -3.67 -6.55
CA ARG A 122 -16.11 -2.66 -7.04
C ARG A 122 -17.21 -2.48 -6.02
N VAL A 123 -17.57 -1.22 -5.75
CA VAL A 123 -18.65 -0.86 -4.81
C VAL A 123 -19.41 0.31 -5.40
N GLY A 124 -20.56 0.05 -5.99
CA GLY A 124 -21.30 1.07 -6.74
C GLY A 124 -20.43 1.70 -7.83
N PRO A 125 -20.28 3.04 -7.84
CA PRO A 125 -19.40 3.76 -8.79
C PRO A 125 -17.93 3.77 -8.38
N ASP A 126 -17.61 3.25 -7.21
CA ASP A 126 -16.28 3.34 -6.61
C ASP A 126 -15.50 2.03 -6.77
N VAL A 127 -14.17 2.17 -6.75
CA VAL A 127 -13.25 1.03 -6.63
C VAL A 127 -12.48 1.16 -5.32
N VAL A 128 -12.34 0.06 -4.62
CA VAL A 128 -11.60 -0.01 -3.37
C VAL A 128 -10.48 -1.04 -3.47
N LEU A 129 -9.34 -0.75 -2.85
CA LEU A 129 -8.29 -1.72 -2.60
C LEU A 129 -8.44 -2.20 -1.16
N VAL A 130 -8.62 -3.49 -0.95
CA VAL A 130 -8.85 -4.07 0.37
C VAL A 130 -7.79 -5.10 0.71
N ALA A 131 -7.41 -5.16 1.99
CA ALA A 131 -6.53 -6.21 2.49
C ALA A 131 -7.28 -7.55 2.52
N ILE A 132 -6.76 -8.58 1.84
CA ILE A 132 -7.40 -9.88 1.67
C ILE A 132 -7.72 -10.54 3.03
N THR A 133 -6.79 -10.46 3.99
CA THR A 133 -6.92 -11.16 5.28
C THR A 133 -7.93 -10.53 6.23
N THR A 134 -8.08 -9.21 6.18
CA THR A 134 -8.89 -8.44 7.13
C THR A 134 -10.12 -7.79 6.52
N GLY A 135 -10.16 -7.66 5.18
CA GLY A 135 -11.18 -6.90 4.46
C GLY A 135 -11.08 -5.38 4.67
N VAL A 136 -10.02 -4.90 5.33
CA VAL A 136 -9.84 -3.46 5.62
C VAL A 136 -9.53 -2.69 4.35
N ILE A 137 -10.24 -1.60 4.13
CA ILE A 137 -10.09 -0.71 2.98
C ILE A 137 -8.78 0.08 3.13
N TYR A 138 -7.86 -0.14 2.20
CA TYR A 138 -6.60 0.61 2.10
C TYR A 138 -6.79 1.95 1.39
N THR A 139 -7.47 1.93 0.24
CA THR A 139 -7.80 3.14 -0.51
C THR A 139 -9.16 3.05 -1.19
N ILE A 140 -9.71 4.23 -1.53
CA ILE A 140 -10.99 4.39 -2.22
C ILE A 140 -10.73 5.28 -3.44
N LEU A 141 -11.07 4.78 -4.61
CA LEU A 141 -11.08 5.52 -5.87
C LEU A 141 -12.53 5.86 -6.19
N SER A 142 -12.97 7.04 -5.74
CA SER A 142 -14.37 7.44 -5.85
C SER A 142 -14.75 7.85 -7.27
N GLY A 143 -15.90 7.37 -7.75
CA GLY A 143 -16.52 7.76 -9.00
C GLY A 143 -15.79 7.32 -10.26
N VAL A 144 -14.84 6.39 -10.17
CA VAL A 144 -14.04 5.94 -11.34
C VAL A 144 -14.80 5.00 -12.28
N LEU A 145 -15.98 4.51 -11.86
CA LEU A 145 -16.87 3.62 -12.63
C LEU A 145 -18.17 4.31 -13.09
N ASN A 146 -18.20 5.64 -13.14
CA ASN A 146 -19.34 6.42 -13.65
C ASN A 146 -19.31 6.58 -15.16
#